data_1f1767a97a0b3167276a1c0eaf4bc7d7
#
_entry.id   1f1767a97a0b3167276a1c0eaf4bc7d7
#
_cell.length_a   1.000
_cell.length_b   1.000
_cell.length_c   1.000
_cell.angle_alpha   90.00
_cell.angle_beta   90.00
_cell.angle_gamma   90.00
#
_symmetry.space_group_name_H-M   'P 1'
#
loop_
_entity.id
_entity.type
_entity.pdbx_description
1 polymer ?
#
loop_
_entity_poly.entity_id
_entity_poly.type
_entity_poly.pdbx_seq_one_letter_code
_entity_poly.pdbx_strand_id
1 'polypeptide(L)'
;HSCQTARTALKSAAFSHSPYVLFDHLNLELLLSAADPDTRKEYLSRTVSSLTEEDRKILQVYYEENLSLAAVCRRLYLHKNTLQYRLNRIFRVTGLNPRRFQDAVLLYLGLKLFPE
;
A
#
# COMPACT_ATOMS: atom_id res chain seq x y z
N HIS A 1 -1.37 -5.44 26.70
CA HIS A 1 -1.10 -5.17 25.30
C HIS A 1 -0.30 -6.27 24.62
N SER A 2 0.83 -6.68 25.19
CA SER A 2 1.66 -7.71 24.57
C SER A 2 0.94 -9.04 24.45
N CYS A 3 0.15 -9.43 25.45
CA CYS A 3 -0.60 -10.67 25.39
C CYS A 3 -1.64 -10.68 24.28
N GLN A 4 -2.31 -9.55 24.08
CA GLN A 4 -3.30 -9.42 23.03
C GLN A 4 -2.67 -9.47 21.65
N THR A 5 -1.54 -8.82 21.50
CA THR A 5 -0.79 -8.83 20.24
C THR A 5 -0.30 -10.25 19.93
N ALA A 6 0.24 -10.95 20.93
CA ALA A 6 0.71 -12.32 20.74
C ALA A 6 -0.43 -13.26 20.35
N ARG A 7 -1.59 -13.12 20.96
CA ARG A 7 -2.75 -13.93 20.60
C ARG A 7 -3.18 -13.69 19.17
N THR A 8 -3.22 -12.44 18.76
CA THR A 8 -3.59 -12.08 17.40
C THR A 8 -2.59 -12.65 16.40
N ALA A 9 -1.30 -12.58 16.71
CA ALA A 9 -0.26 -13.14 15.85
C ALA A 9 -0.40 -14.64 15.72
N LEU A 10 -0.62 -15.35 16.84
CA LEU A 10 -0.79 -16.80 16.84
C LEU A 10 -2.03 -17.23 16.07
N LYS A 11 -3.12 -16.50 16.25
CA LYS A 11 -4.36 -16.78 15.54
C LYS A 11 -4.18 -16.66 14.05
N SER A 12 -3.52 -15.57 13.60
CA SER A 12 -3.26 -15.35 12.20
C SER A 12 -2.26 -16.35 11.64
N ALA A 13 -1.26 -16.75 12.43
CA ALA A 13 -0.27 -17.74 12.02
C ALA A 13 -0.91 -19.09 11.68
N ALA A 14 -2.04 -19.42 12.31
CA ALA A 14 -2.75 -20.66 12.01
C ALA A 14 -3.27 -20.71 10.58
N PHE A 15 -3.44 -19.54 9.94
CA PHE A 15 -3.97 -19.43 8.59
C PHE A 15 -2.94 -18.98 7.57
N SER A 16 -1.69 -18.81 7.96
CA SER A 16 -0.63 -18.34 7.08
C SER A 16 0.47 -19.38 6.95
N HIS A 17 1.04 -19.46 5.74
CA HIS A 17 2.16 -20.35 5.47
C HIS A 17 3.52 -19.68 5.65
N SER A 18 3.56 -18.35 5.80
CA SER A 18 4.80 -17.60 5.94
C SER A 18 4.77 -16.73 7.19
N PRO A 19 5.57 -17.07 8.23
CA PRO A 19 5.61 -16.25 9.45
C PRO A 19 6.10 -14.83 9.20
N TYR A 20 7.05 -14.63 8.28
CA TYR A 20 7.59 -13.30 7.99
C TYR A 20 6.53 -12.38 7.39
N VAL A 21 5.84 -12.87 6.38
CA VAL A 21 4.78 -12.08 5.74
C VAL A 21 3.69 -11.77 6.75
N LEU A 22 3.36 -12.75 7.59
CA LEU A 22 2.33 -12.57 8.61
C LEU A 22 2.70 -11.47 9.60
N PHE A 23 3.93 -11.47 10.11
CA PHE A 23 4.36 -10.45 11.08
C PHE A 23 4.33 -9.05 10.48
N ASP A 24 4.82 -8.89 9.25
CA ASP A 24 4.82 -7.59 8.59
C ASP A 24 3.40 -7.06 8.42
N HIS A 25 2.51 -7.88 7.88
CA HIS A 25 1.12 -7.48 7.67
C HIS A 25 0.39 -7.23 8.98
N LEU A 26 0.59 -8.09 9.95
CA LEU A 26 -0.10 -7.98 11.23
C LEU A 26 0.32 -6.72 11.98
N ASN A 27 1.61 -6.44 12.03
CA ASN A 27 2.13 -5.25 12.72
C ASN A 27 1.62 -3.98 12.07
N LEU A 28 1.61 -3.93 10.75
CA LEU A 28 1.11 -2.79 10.03
C LEU A 28 -0.38 -2.60 10.26
N GLU A 29 -1.15 -3.66 10.19
CA GLU A 29 -2.59 -3.60 10.44
C GLU A 29 -2.91 -3.14 11.85
N LEU A 30 -2.14 -3.58 12.84
CA LEU A 30 -2.33 -3.13 14.22
C LEU A 30 -2.13 -1.62 14.34
N LEU A 31 -1.07 -1.09 13.71
CA LEU A 31 -0.82 0.35 13.73
C LEU A 31 -1.93 1.12 13.03
N LEU A 32 -2.36 0.64 11.86
CA LEU A 32 -3.36 1.32 11.08
C LEU A 32 -4.74 1.26 11.72
N SER A 33 -5.05 0.17 12.40
CA SER A 33 -6.35 0.03 13.07
C SER A 33 -6.49 0.96 14.27
N ALA A 34 -5.38 1.47 14.80
CA ALA A 34 -5.40 2.41 15.92
C ALA A 34 -5.82 3.82 15.49
N ALA A 35 -5.77 4.12 14.20
CA ALA A 35 -6.19 5.43 13.70
C ALA A 35 -7.72 5.55 13.74
N ASP A 36 -8.20 6.69 14.24
CA ASP A 36 -9.64 6.91 14.28
C ASP A 36 -10.18 7.21 12.87
N PRO A 37 -11.51 7.10 12.66
CA PRO A 37 -12.08 7.27 11.32
C PRO A 37 -11.81 8.63 10.69
N ASP A 38 -11.80 9.69 11.48
CA ASP A 38 -11.57 11.04 10.96
C ASP A 38 -10.13 11.22 10.52
N THR A 39 -9.18 10.70 11.29
CA THR A 39 -7.77 10.73 10.95
C THR A 39 -7.51 9.92 9.68
N ARG A 40 -8.12 8.74 9.57
CA ARG A 40 -8.02 7.93 8.35
C ARG A 40 -8.52 8.67 7.14
N LYS A 41 -9.70 9.28 7.26
CA LYS A 41 -10.31 10.00 6.15
C LYS A 41 -9.43 11.16 5.69
N GLU A 42 -8.90 11.91 6.65
CA GLU A 42 -8.00 13.01 6.32
C GLU A 42 -6.73 12.51 5.64
N TYR A 43 -6.14 11.45 6.17
CA TYR A 43 -4.94 10.87 5.58
C TYR A 43 -5.19 10.40 4.15
N LEU A 44 -6.30 9.71 3.92
CA LEU A 44 -6.65 9.23 2.58
C LEU A 44 -6.87 10.39 1.62
N SER A 45 -7.49 11.48 2.08
CA SER A 45 -7.72 12.64 1.23
C SER A 45 -6.41 13.29 0.76
N ARG A 46 -5.34 13.11 1.54
CA ARG A 46 -4.03 13.66 1.21
C ARG A 46 -3.15 12.69 0.45
N THR A 47 -3.57 11.45 0.29
CA THR A 47 -2.77 10.44 -0.39
C THR A 47 -3.49 9.84 -1.60
N VAL A 48 -4.33 8.83 -1.39
CA VAL A 48 -4.81 8.01 -2.51
C VAL A 48 -6.27 8.23 -2.91
N SER A 49 -7.04 9.00 -2.13
CA SER A 49 -8.46 9.17 -2.44
C SER A 49 -8.72 9.87 -3.76
N SER A 50 -7.82 10.75 -4.19
CA SER A 50 -7.97 11.48 -5.45
C SER A 50 -7.56 10.64 -6.66
N LEU A 51 -6.98 9.48 -6.44
CA LEU A 51 -6.55 8.60 -7.54
C LEU A 51 -7.71 7.75 -8.03
N THR A 52 -7.65 7.39 -9.32
CA THR A 52 -8.60 6.44 -9.87
C THR A 52 -8.33 5.04 -9.32
N GLU A 53 -9.32 4.18 -9.41
CA GLU A 53 -9.14 2.78 -9.00
C GLU A 53 -7.99 2.12 -9.76
N GLU A 54 -7.87 2.43 -11.05
CA GLU A 54 -6.80 1.89 -11.87
C GLU A 54 -5.42 2.35 -11.39
N ASP A 55 -5.29 3.64 -11.05
CA ASP A 55 -4.03 4.17 -10.55
C ASP A 55 -3.66 3.56 -9.19
N ARG A 56 -4.64 3.36 -8.32
CA ARG A 56 -4.39 2.69 -7.04
C ARG A 56 -3.91 1.26 -7.25
N LYS A 57 -4.49 0.56 -8.21
CA LYS A 57 -4.08 -0.79 -8.53
C LYS A 57 -2.65 -0.83 -9.07
N ILE A 58 -2.31 0.12 -9.93
CA ILE A 58 -0.95 0.23 -10.45
C ILE A 58 0.05 0.43 -9.30
N LEU A 59 -0.26 1.33 -8.37
CA LEU A 59 0.59 1.55 -7.21
C LEU A 59 0.73 0.28 -6.36
N GLN A 60 -0.37 -0.40 -6.13
CA GLN A 60 -0.35 -1.62 -5.33
C GLN A 60 0.58 -2.65 -5.94
N VAL A 61 0.44 -2.91 -7.23
CA VAL A 61 1.28 -3.87 -7.93
C VAL A 61 2.73 -3.40 -7.96
N TYR A 62 2.95 -2.12 -8.17
CA TYR A 62 4.29 -1.53 -8.20
C TYR A 62 5.03 -1.79 -6.88
N TYR A 63 4.36 -1.63 -5.76
CA TYR A 63 4.98 -1.88 -4.45
C TYR A 63 5.11 -3.37 -4.14
N GLU A 64 4.15 -4.18 -4.58
CA GLU A 64 4.25 -5.64 -4.44
C GLU A 64 5.43 -6.20 -5.23
N GLU A 65 5.75 -5.59 -6.38
CA GLU A 65 6.87 -5.99 -7.21
C GLU A 65 8.16 -5.26 -6.87
N ASN A 66 8.21 -4.64 -5.69
CA ASN A 66 9.40 -3.95 -5.19
C ASN A 66 9.94 -2.90 -6.15
N LEU A 67 9.03 -2.10 -6.72
CA LEU A 67 9.37 -0.98 -7.60
C LEU A 67 9.96 -1.40 -8.95
N SER A 68 9.76 -2.66 -9.34
CA SER A 68 10.27 -3.17 -10.61
C SER A 68 9.31 -2.82 -11.75
N LEU A 69 9.71 -1.90 -12.61
CA LEU A 69 8.90 -1.52 -13.76
C LEU A 69 8.65 -2.70 -14.68
N ALA A 70 9.69 -3.52 -14.93
CA ALA A 70 9.56 -4.67 -15.81
C ALA A 70 8.53 -5.67 -15.29
N ALA A 71 8.59 -5.97 -13.99
CA ALA A 71 7.65 -6.91 -13.38
C ALA A 71 6.21 -6.39 -13.41
N VAL A 72 6.02 -5.11 -13.17
CA VAL A 72 4.68 -4.49 -13.23
C VAL A 72 4.13 -4.53 -14.65
N CYS A 73 4.96 -4.21 -15.63
CA CYS A 73 4.54 -4.24 -17.03
C CYS A 73 4.11 -5.65 -17.44
N ARG A 74 4.85 -6.67 -17.05
CA ARG A 74 4.46 -8.05 -17.34
C ARG A 74 3.16 -8.45 -16.66
N ARG A 75 3.03 -8.07 -15.39
CA ARG A 75 1.88 -8.46 -14.59
C ARG A 75 0.58 -7.78 -15.05
N LEU A 76 0.66 -6.51 -15.45
CA LEU A 76 -0.52 -5.72 -15.83
C LEU A 76 -0.67 -5.58 -17.35
N TYR A 77 0.23 -6.19 -18.13
CA TYR A 77 0.21 -6.10 -19.60
C TYR A 77 0.25 -4.64 -20.06
N LEU A 78 1.13 -3.85 -19.45
CA LEU A 78 1.33 -2.45 -19.80
C LEU A 78 2.67 -2.23 -20.47
N HIS A 79 2.70 -1.29 -21.41
CA HIS A 79 3.95 -0.81 -21.97
C HIS A 79 4.68 0.04 -20.93
N LYS A 80 6.02 0.00 -20.97
CA LYS A 80 6.84 0.76 -20.03
C LYS A 80 6.51 2.26 -20.02
N ASN A 81 6.32 2.85 -21.20
CA ASN A 81 5.99 4.26 -21.30
C ASN A 81 4.63 4.59 -20.68
N THR A 82 3.66 3.71 -20.85
CA THR A 82 2.35 3.87 -20.22
C THR A 82 2.47 3.83 -18.70
N LEU A 83 3.23 2.88 -18.18
CA LEU A 83 3.44 2.78 -16.74
C LEU A 83 4.14 4.03 -16.19
N GLN A 84 5.18 4.49 -16.86
CA GLN A 84 5.89 5.71 -16.43
C GLN A 84 4.98 6.93 -16.46
N TYR A 85 4.16 7.05 -17.49
CA TYR A 85 3.18 8.13 -17.58
C TYR A 85 2.20 8.09 -16.40
N ARG A 86 1.70 6.90 -16.06
CA ARG A 86 0.78 6.73 -14.95
C ARG A 86 1.42 7.08 -13.61
N LEU A 87 2.65 6.65 -13.39
CA LEU A 87 3.38 6.98 -12.16
C LEU A 87 3.64 8.50 -12.06
N ASN A 88 3.97 9.13 -13.17
CA ASN A 88 4.17 10.57 -13.20
C ASN A 88 2.86 11.32 -12.92
N ARG A 89 1.75 10.81 -13.43
CA ARG A 89 0.44 11.39 -13.17
C ARG A 89 0.08 11.28 -11.69
N ILE A 90 0.36 10.15 -11.08
CA ILE A 90 0.13 9.96 -9.66
C ILE A 90 0.91 11.00 -8.86
N PHE A 91 2.15 11.24 -9.23
CA PHE A 91 2.97 12.27 -8.61
C PHE A 91 2.32 13.66 -8.74
N ARG A 92 1.86 14.01 -9.93
CA ARG A 92 1.21 15.30 -10.16
C ARG A 92 -0.06 15.47 -9.34
N VAL A 93 -0.85 14.42 -9.25
CA VAL A 93 -2.15 14.47 -8.57
C VAL A 93 -1.98 14.52 -7.05
N THR A 94 -1.08 13.71 -6.51
CA THR A 94 -0.92 13.58 -5.05
C THR A 94 0.14 14.48 -4.47
N GLY A 95 1.09 14.94 -5.29
CA GLY A 95 2.27 15.63 -4.80
C GLY A 95 3.31 14.69 -4.19
N LEU A 96 3.05 13.38 -4.25
CA LEU A 96 3.94 12.37 -3.67
C LEU A 96 4.55 11.53 -4.80
N ASN A 97 5.87 11.46 -4.82
CA ASN A 97 6.58 10.71 -5.84
C ASN A 97 6.60 9.22 -5.50
N PRO A 98 5.93 8.37 -6.31
CA PRO A 98 5.86 6.93 -6.01
C PRO A 98 7.22 6.24 -5.95
N ARG A 99 8.24 6.82 -6.58
CA ARG A 99 9.59 6.24 -6.64
C ARG A 99 10.47 6.67 -5.47
N ARG A 100 10.09 7.73 -4.75
CA ARG A 100 10.86 8.23 -3.62
C ARG A 100 10.43 7.49 -2.37
N PHE A 101 11.39 6.95 -1.63
CA PHE A 101 11.08 6.05 -0.51
C PHE A 101 10.10 6.66 0.50
N GLN A 102 10.37 7.87 0.98
CA GLN A 102 9.49 8.50 1.98
C GLN A 102 8.08 8.72 1.45
N ASP A 103 7.97 9.19 0.21
CA ASP A 103 6.67 9.39 -0.42
C ASP A 103 5.98 8.06 -0.71
N ALA A 104 6.76 7.06 -1.11
CA ALA A 104 6.25 5.72 -1.36
C ALA A 104 5.63 5.13 -0.10
N VAL A 105 6.27 5.34 1.06
CA VAL A 105 5.72 4.87 2.33
C VAL A 105 4.35 5.50 2.60
N LEU A 106 4.23 6.80 2.36
CA LEU A 106 2.96 7.50 2.57
C LEU A 106 1.86 6.97 1.64
N LEU A 107 2.20 6.74 0.38
CA LEU A 107 1.24 6.19 -0.57
C LEU A 107 0.88 4.75 -0.22
N TYR A 108 1.86 3.96 0.16
CA TYR A 108 1.64 2.56 0.53
C TYR A 108 0.69 2.46 1.73
N LEU A 109 0.91 3.26 2.76
CA LEU A 109 0.01 3.29 3.92
C LEU A 109 -1.38 3.73 3.53
N GLY A 110 -1.48 4.70 2.62
CA GLY A 110 -2.78 5.11 2.09
C GLY A 110 -3.52 3.98 1.41
N LEU A 111 -2.80 3.17 0.62
CA LEU A 111 -3.41 2.01 -0.03
C LEU A 111 -3.92 0.99 1.00
N LYS A 112 -3.18 0.80 2.09
CA LYS A 112 -3.59 -0.14 3.14
C LYS A 112 -4.81 0.35 3.91
N LEU A 113 -4.94 1.66 4.08
CA LEU A 113 -6.09 2.25 4.76
C LEU A 113 -7.30 2.42 3.87
N PHE A 114 -7.13 2.37 2.56
CA PHE A 114 -8.23 2.60 1.62
C PHE A 114 -9.24 1.47 1.71
N PRO A 115 -10.53 1.78 1.89
CA PRO A 115 -11.56 0.74 1.97
C PRO A 115 -11.75 0.03 0.63
N GLU A 116 -11.92 -1.28 0.72
CA GLU A 116 -12.18 -2.10 -0.46
C GLU A 116 -13.64 -2.07 -0.88
#